data_2622d54e91ae8ad24f5a495f8699dc37
#
_entry.id   2622d54e91ae8ad24f5a495f8699dc37
#
_cell.length_a   1.000
_cell.length_b   1.000
_cell.length_c   1.000
_cell.angle_alpha   90.00
_cell.angle_beta   90.00
_cell.angle_gamma   90.00
#
_symmetry.space_group_name_H-M   'P 1'
#
loop_
_entity.id
_entity.type
_entity.pdbx_description
1 polymer ?
#
loop_
_entity_poly.entity_id
_entity_poly.type
_entity_poly.pdbx_seq_one_letter_code
_entity_poly.pdbx_strand_id
1 'polypeptide(L)'
;SRMVPVINKHGGVVDKFPGDGIMVMFNTVTKSDTYAADALRCVDDMCAACVAWGKEREAKGEKALELVWSVAAGPVVFGAVGDTTRLEYTVIGDSANMAAKLEKHTKEEAVHGLTTKETFDLAVSQGYQPPTPRNTLKTRIVGGVDEPIDLVTLVE
;
A
#
# COMPACT_ATOMS: atom_id res chain seq x y z
N SER A 1 1.04 -13.35 -12.04
CA SER A 1 1.52 -12.89 -10.73
C SER A 1 0.68 -13.48 -9.62
N ARG A 2 1.31 -13.86 -8.52
CA ARG A 2 0.64 -14.41 -7.33
C ARG A 2 -0.11 -13.35 -6.54
N MET A 3 0.24 -12.08 -6.73
CA MET A 3 -0.34 -10.97 -5.97
C MET A 3 -1.66 -10.48 -6.54
N VAL A 4 -1.83 -10.52 -7.85
CA VAL A 4 -3.03 -9.99 -8.51
C VAL A 4 -4.32 -10.64 -7.99
N PRO A 5 -4.39 -11.99 -7.82
CA PRO A 5 -5.59 -12.59 -7.25
C PRO A 5 -5.91 -12.10 -5.82
N VAL A 6 -4.89 -11.90 -4.99
CA VAL A 6 -5.07 -11.39 -3.62
C VAL A 6 -5.60 -9.96 -3.67
N ILE A 7 -5.02 -9.13 -4.52
CA ILE A 7 -5.46 -7.75 -4.72
C ILE A 7 -6.92 -7.71 -5.15
N ASN A 8 -7.28 -8.49 -6.16
CA ASN A 8 -8.65 -8.54 -6.68
C ASN A 8 -9.65 -9.03 -5.63
N LYS A 9 -9.26 -10.00 -4.82
CA LYS A 9 -10.11 -10.53 -3.74
C LYS A 9 -10.54 -9.43 -2.76
N HIS A 10 -9.68 -8.46 -2.51
CA HIS A 10 -9.95 -7.36 -1.59
C HIS A 10 -10.53 -6.12 -2.27
N GLY A 11 -10.87 -6.21 -3.55
CA GLY A 11 -11.45 -5.09 -4.29
C GLY A 11 -10.45 -4.08 -4.81
N GLY A 12 -9.16 -4.42 -4.74
CA GLY A 12 -8.10 -3.59 -5.29
C GLY A 12 -7.98 -3.75 -6.80
N VAL A 13 -7.55 -2.71 -7.46
CA VAL A 13 -7.30 -2.69 -8.90
C VAL A 13 -5.86 -2.23 -9.13
N VAL A 14 -5.11 -2.99 -9.89
CA VAL A 14 -3.75 -2.63 -10.27
C VAL A 14 -3.82 -1.52 -11.30
N ASP A 15 -3.19 -0.38 -11.01
CA ASP A 15 -3.17 0.76 -11.93
C ASP A 15 -1.93 0.71 -12.82
N LYS A 16 -0.76 0.81 -12.24
CA LYS A 16 0.49 0.79 -13.00
C LYS A 16 1.64 0.30 -12.13
N PHE A 17 2.75 -0.03 -12.79
CA PHE A 17 3.95 -0.54 -12.16
C PHE A 17 5.03 0.56 -12.20
N PRO A 18 5.19 1.39 -11.14
CA PRO A 18 6.27 2.36 -11.09
C PRO A 18 7.60 1.64 -10.81
N GLY A 19 8.44 1.53 -11.81
CA GLY A 19 9.69 0.77 -11.70
C GLY A 19 9.41 -0.70 -11.39
N ASP A 20 9.91 -1.19 -10.27
CA ASP A 20 9.75 -2.57 -9.82
C ASP A 20 8.50 -2.79 -8.96
N GLY A 21 7.74 -1.73 -8.70
CA GLY A 21 6.60 -1.77 -7.79
C GLY A 21 5.26 -1.91 -8.48
N ILE A 22 4.24 -2.07 -7.67
CA ILE A 22 2.84 -2.15 -8.09
C ILE A 22 2.07 -1.06 -7.36
N MET A 23 1.29 -0.28 -8.08
CA MET A 23 0.32 0.64 -7.50
C MET A 23 -1.06 -0.01 -7.54
N VAL A 24 -1.73 -0.02 -6.40
CA VAL A 24 -3.08 -0.58 -6.27
C VAL A 24 -4.02 0.49 -5.75
N MET A 25 -5.19 0.56 -6.34
CA MET A 25 -6.25 1.49 -5.94
C MET A 25 -7.41 0.74 -5.33
N PHE A 26 -8.03 1.36 -4.33
CA PHE A 26 -9.25 0.88 -3.70
C PHE A 26 -10.33 1.96 -3.80
N ASN A 27 -11.59 1.56 -3.92
CA ASN A 27 -12.74 2.45 -4.03
C ASN A 27 -12.68 3.40 -5.24
N THR A 28 -12.18 2.91 -6.35
CA THR A 28 -12.17 3.66 -7.61
C THR A 28 -13.10 3.01 -8.63
N VAL A 29 -12.65 1.95 -9.29
CA VAL A 29 -13.47 1.18 -10.23
C VAL A 29 -14.51 0.36 -9.48
N THR A 30 -14.07 -0.40 -8.47
CA THR A 30 -14.94 -1.16 -7.58
C THR A 30 -15.19 -0.33 -6.32
N LYS A 31 -16.42 0.11 -6.11
CA LYS A 31 -16.77 0.94 -4.95
C LYS A 31 -16.85 0.12 -3.68
N SER A 32 -16.37 0.69 -2.58
CA SER A 32 -16.38 0.06 -1.26
C SER A 32 -16.44 1.13 -0.17
N ASP A 33 -17.31 0.93 0.80
CA ASP A 33 -17.39 1.78 1.99
C ASP A 33 -16.32 1.44 3.04
N THR A 34 -15.62 0.32 2.85
CA THR A 34 -14.57 -0.15 3.75
C THR A 34 -13.20 -0.15 3.05
N TYR A 35 -12.97 0.84 2.18
CA TYR A 35 -11.81 0.87 1.30
C TYR A 35 -10.46 0.87 2.05
N ALA A 36 -10.36 1.58 3.16
CA ALA A 36 -9.11 1.60 3.94
C ALA A 36 -8.87 0.27 4.66
N ALA A 37 -9.93 -0.29 5.24
CA ALA A 37 -9.87 -1.63 5.84
C ALA A 37 -9.50 -2.69 4.79
N ASP A 38 -10.10 -2.61 3.61
CA ASP A 38 -9.83 -3.54 2.50
C ASP A 38 -8.35 -3.47 2.10
N ALA A 39 -7.79 -2.27 2.02
CA ALA A 39 -6.38 -2.09 1.67
C ALA A 39 -5.45 -2.71 2.72
N LEU A 40 -5.71 -2.50 4.00
CA LEU A 40 -4.88 -3.07 5.06
C LEU A 40 -5.03 -4.59 5.16
N ARG A 41 -6.24 -5.12 4.96
CA ARG A 41 -6.45 -6.57 4.88
C ARG A 41 -5.70 -7.18 3.69
N CYS A 42 -5.70 -6.46 2.57
CA CYS A 42 -4.96 -6.86 1.38
C CYS A 42 -3.46 -6.95 1.68
N VAL A 43 -2.88 -5.97 2.37
CA VAL A 43 -1.47 -6.00 2.78
C VAL A 43 -1.20 -7.21 3.67
N ASP A 44 -2.05 -7.47 4.65
CA ASP A 44 -1.88 -8.62 5.55
C ASP A 44 -1.86 -9.94 4.77
N ASP A 45 -2.80 -10.12 3.85
CA ASP A 45 -2.87 -11.34 3.02
C ASP A 45 -1.72 -11.45 2.04
N MET A 46 -1.28 -10.34 1.46
CA MET A 46 -0.12 -10.34 0.58
C MET A 46 1.16 -10.68 1.34
N CYS A 47 1.31 -10.18 2.55
CA CYS A 47 2.46 -10.52 3.40
C CYS A 47 2.49 -12.01 3.71
N ALA A 48 1.35 -12.60 4.04
CA ALA A 48 1.24 -14.04 4.28
C ALA A 48 1.60 -14.85 3.03
N ALA A 49 1.11 -14.42 1.87
CA ALA A 49 1.44 -15.06 0.59
C ALA A 49 2.94 -14.94 0.27
N CYS A 50 3.55 -13.80 0.58
CA CYS A 50 4.98 -13.60 0.36
C CYS A 50 5.84 -14.47 1.27
N VAL A 51 5.42 -14.69 2.52
CA VAL A 51 6.12 -15.61 3.43
C VAL A 51 6.10 -17.03 2.85
N ALA A 52 4.94 -17.50 2.39
CA ALA A 52 4.81 -18.81 1.78
C ALA A 52 5.67 -18.94 0.51
N TRP A 53 5.61 -17.93 -0.35
CA TRP A 53 6.41 -17.89 -1.58
C TRP A 53 7.91 -17.81 -1.28
N GLY A 54 8.31 -17.06 -0.26
CA GLY A 54 9.70 -16.97 0.18
C GLY A 54 10.26 -18.34 0.58
N LYS A 55 9.47 -19.14 1.29
CA LYS A 55 9.87 -20.51 1.66
C LYS A 55 10.04 -21.42 0.43
N GLU A 56 9.16 -21.30 -0.55
CA GLU A 56 9.29 -22.05 -1.81
C GLU A 56 10.58 -21.67 -2.54
N ARG A 57 10.89 -20.38 -2.60
CA ARG A 57 12.12 -19.89 -3.24
C ARG A 57 13.37 -20.37 -2.51
N GLU A 58 13.35 -20.32 -1.20
CA GLU A 58 14.46 -20.80 -0.36
C GLU A 58 14.73 -22.28 -0.59
N ALA A 59 13.66 -23.09 -0.66
CA ALA A 59 13.78 -24.52 -0.95
C ALA A 59 14.40 -24.81 -2.33
N LYS A 60 14.28 -23.87 -3.27
CA LYS A 60 14.87 -23.97 -4.61
C LYS A 60 16.26 -23.29 -4.69
N GLY A 61 16.78 -22.78 -3.58
CA GLY A 61 18.04 -22.05 -3.57
C GLY A 61 17.98 -20.68 -4.23
N GLU A 62 16.78 -20.14 -4.42
CA GLU A 62 16.59 -18.81 -5.01
C GLU A 62 16.74 -17.71 -3.96
N LYS A 63 17.01 -16.50 -4.45
CA LYS A 63 17.21 -15.33 -3.60
C LYS A 63 15.93 -14.98 -2.83
N ALA A 64 16.09 -14.55 -1.57
CA ALA A 64 14.97 -14.11 -0.76
C ALA A 64 14.26 -12.88 -1.37
N LEU A 65 12.94 -12.81 -1.15
CA LEU A 65 12.15 -11.66 -1.56
C LEU A 65 12.21 -10.58 -0.50
N GLU A 66 12.51 -9.36 -0.93
CA GLU A 66 12.40 -8.17 -0.09
C GLU A 66 11.36 -7.25 -0.69
N LEU A 67 10.23 -7.12 -0.01
CA LEU A 67 9.13 -6.27 -0.44
C LEU A 67 8.82 -5.25 0.64
N VAL A 68 8.45 -4.06 0.21
CA VAL A 68 7.96 -3.01 1.10
C VAL A 68 6.56 -2.62 0.71
N TRP A 69 5.80 -2.15 1.69
CA TRP A 69 4.39 -1.86 1.55
C TRP A 69 4.10 -0.46 2.08
N SER A 70 3.24 0.26 1.40
CA SER A 70 2.74 1.53 1.91
C SER A 70 1.29 1.71 1.53
N VAL A 71 0.53 2.32 2.43
CA VAL A 71 -0.90 2.59 2.23
C VAL A 71 -1.18 4.02 2.65
N ALA A 72 -1.93 4.73 1.85
CA ALA A 72 -2.42 6.05 2.20
C ALA A 72 -3.84 6.23 1.65
N ALA A 73 -4.72 6.79 2.47
CA ALA A 73 -6.09 7.10 2.09
C ALA A 73 -6.27 8.61 1.95
N GLY A 74 -7.10 9.00 1.01
CA GLY A 74 -7.42 10.39 0.76
C GLY A 74 -7.98 10.60 -0.63
N PRO A 75 -8.39 11.82 -0.96
CA PRO A 75 -8.93 12.12 -2.28
C PRO A 75 -7.90 11.88 -3.38
N VAL A 76 -8.35 11.25 -4.46
CA VAL A 76 -7.56 11.09 -5.68
C VAL A 76 -8.41 11.45 -6.88
N VAL A 77 -7.76 11.87 -7.94
CA VAL A 77 -8.38 12.07 -9.25
C VAL A 77 -7.95 10.92 -10.14
N PHE A 78 -8.92 10.21 -10.70
CA PHE A 78 -8.69 9.11 -11.61
C PHE A 78 -9.30 9.45 -12.96
N GLY A 79 -8.51 9.40 -14.01
CA GLY A 79 -8.99 9.75 -15.33
C GLY A 79 -8.02 9.40 -16.44
N ALA A 80 -8.41 9.71 -17.66
CA ALA A 80 -7.60 9.51 -18.84
C ALA A 80 -6.78 10.77 -19.14
N VAL A 81 -5.49 10.58 -19.39
CA VAL A 81 -4.55 11.64 -19.75
C VAL A 81 -3.91 11.26 -21.08
N GLY A 82 -3.81 12.21 -21.99
CA GLY A 82 -3.20 12.00 -23.30
C GLY A 82 -3.94 12.71 -24.41
N ASP A 83 -3.60 12.37 -25.64
CA ASP A 83 -4.22 12.94 -26.83
C ASP A 83 -4.95 11.85 -27.63
N THR A 84 -5.34 12.16 -28.89
CA THR A 84 -6.05 11.24 -29.75
C THR A 84 -5.22 10.01 -30.17
N THR A 85 -3.90 10.09 -30.05
CA THR A 85 -3.00 9.00 -30.44
C THR A 85 -2.56 8.14 -29.27
N ARG A 86 -2.63 8.68 -28.05
CA ARG A 86 -2.19 7.97 -26.85
C ARG A 86 -2.99 8.42 -25.64
N LEU A 87 -3.69 7.50 -25.02
CA LEU A 87 -4.45 7.71 -23.79
C LEU A 87 -3.88 6.85 -22.67
N GLU A 88 -3.71 7.45 -21.50
CA GLU A 88 -3.28 6.76 -20.30
C GLU A 88 -4.25 7.08 -19.16
N TYR A 89 -4.64 6.07 -18.40
CA TYR A 89 -5.36 6.26 -17.15
C TYR A 89 -4.36 6.44 -16.03
N THR A 90 -4.56 7.43 -15.18
CA THR A 90 -3.65 7.72 -14.09
C THR A 90 -4.41 8.17 -12.83
N VAL A 91 -3.75 8.02 -11.70
CA VAL A 91 -4.24 8.49 -10.41
C VAL A 91 -3.36 9.66 -9.97
N ILE A 92 -3.99 10.79 -9.69
CA ILE A 92 -3.32 12.00 -9.23
C ILE A 92 -3.96 12.41 -7.90
N GLY A 93 -3.16 12.70 -6.89
CA GLY A 93 -3.66 13.19 -5.63
C GLY A 93 -2.68 13.00 -4.49
N ASP A 94 -2.98 13.63 -3.37
CA ASP A 94 -2.11 13.65 -2.20
C ASP A 94 -1.88 12.26 -1.62
N SER A 95 -2.90 11.39 -1.62
CA SER A 95 -2.77 10.03 -1.10
C SER A 95 -1.83 9.17 -1.94
N ALA A 96 -1.88 9.30 -3.27
CA ALA A 96 -0.95 8.57 -4.14
C ALA A 96 0.50 9.05 -3.90
N ASN A 97 0.70 10.35 -3.76
CA ASN A 97 2.00 10.94 -3.45
C ASN A 97 2.48 10.52 -2.07
N MET A 98 1.58 10.51 -1.08
CA MET A 98 1.91 10.07 0.28
C MET A 98 2.34 8.60 0.29
N ALA A 99 1.65 7.71 -0.41
CA ALA A 99 2.03 6.31 -0.48
C ALA A 99 3.44 6.14 -1.05
N ALA A 100 3.80 6.88 -2.08
CA ALA A 100 5.14 6.85 -2.66
C ALA A 100 6.20 7.36 -1.67
N LYS A 101 5.90 8.41 -0.93
CA LYS A 101 6.81 8.96 0.09
C LYS A 101 7.01 7.99 1.25
N LEU A 102 5.94 7.32 1.69
CA LEU A 102 6.01 6.32 2.76
C LEU A 102 6.81 5.09 2.33
N GLU A 103 6.69 4.66 1.08
CA GLU A 103 7.50 3.56 0.56
C GLU A 103 9.00 3.86 0.73
N LYS A 104 9.43 5.05 0.34
CA LYS A 104 10.82 5.47 0.50
C LYS A 104 11.21 5.59 1.97
N HIS A 105 10.30 6.02 2.81
CA HIS A 105 10.55 6.23 4.24
C HIS A 105 10.70 4.93 5.03
N THR A 106 10.28 3.79 4.49
CA THR A 106 10.46 2.49 5.15
C THR A 106 11.91 2.21 5.50
N LYS A 107 12.85 2.64 4.67
CA LYS A 107 14.28 2.46 4.93
C LYS A 107 14.74 3.23 6.15
N GLU A 108 14.25 4.46 6.33
CA GLU A 108 14.62 5.31 7.47
C GLU A 108 14.11 4.76 8.78
N GLU A 109 12.94 4.14 8.78
CA GLU A 109 12.36 3.52 9.97
C GLU A 109 12.80 2.06 10.16
N ALA A 110 13.54 1.51 9.21
CA ALA A 110 13.99 0.12 9.22
C ALA A 110 12.83 -0.87 9.36
N VAL A 111 11.76 -0.62 8.62
CA VAL A 111 10.55 -1.46 8.58
C VAL A 111 10.20 -1.77 7.12
N HIS A 112 9.26 -2.68 6.92
CA HIS A 112 8.84 -3.11 5.57
C HIS A 112 7.46 -2.62 5.17
N GLY A 113 6.69 -2.03 6.06
CA GLY A 113 5.37 -1.50 5.72
C GLY A 113 4.97 -0.34 6.61
N LEU A 114 4.45 0.71 6.00
CA LEU A 114 4.01 1.93 6.70
C LEU A 114 2.66 2.41 6.17
N THR A 115 1.89 3.00 7.07
CA THR A 115 0.75 3.83 6.74
C THR A 115 0.71 5.05 7.66
N THR A 116 -0.12 6.02 7.35
CA THR A 116 -0.34 7.13 8.26
C THR A 116 -1.26 6.69 9.41
N LYS A 117 -1.10 7.31 10.57
CA LYS A 117 -2.01 7.07 11.70
C LYS A 117 -3.46 7.38 11.31
N GLU A 118 -3.67 8.45 10.54
CA GLU A 118 -4.98 8.82 10.03
C GLU A 118 -5.61 7.70 9.18
N THR A 119 -4.85 7.12 8.26
CA THR A 119 -5.32 6.01 7.43
C THR A 119 -5.61 4.77 8.27
N PHE A 120 -4.72 4.47 9.22
CA PHE A 120 -4.92 3.33 10.11
C PHE A 120 -6.20 3.47 10.94
N ASP A 121 -6.42 4.63 11.53
CA ASP A 121 -7.62 4.89 12.33
C ASP A 121 -8.89 4.83 11.47
N LEU A 122 -8.82 5.32 10.23
CA LEU A 122 -9.93 5.20 9.29
C LEU A 122 -10.23 3.72 9.01
N ALA A 123 -9.21 2.91 8.75
CA ALA A 123 -9.38 1.48 8.51
C ALA A 123 -10.04 0.80 9.71
N VAL A 124 -9.59 1.11 10.92
CA VAL A 124 -10.19 0.55 12.15
C VAL A 124 -11.67 0.97 12.25
N SER A 125 -11.99 2.22 11.95
CA SER A 125 -13.38 2.68 11.94
C SER A 125 -14.24 1.94 10.90
N GLN A 126 -13.62 1.42 9.85
CA GLN A 126 -14.26 0.63 8.80
C GLN A 126 -14.28 -0.87 9.10
N GLY A 127 -13.82 -1.28 10.28
CA GLY A 127 -13.88 -2.67 10.72
C GLY A 127 -12.58 -3.44 10.64
N TYR A 128 -11.46 -2.79 10.30
CA TYR A 128 -10.16 -3.46 10.28
C TYR A 128 -9.74 -3.89 11.68
N GLN A 129 -9.36 -5.15 11.82
CA GLN A 129 -8.82 -5.71 13.05
C GLN A 129 -7.40 -6.21 12.77
N PRO A 130 -6.36 -5.51 13.25
CA PRO A 130 -4.99 -5.95 13.04
C PRO A 130 -4.77 -7.33 13.62
N PRO A 131 -4.14 -8.27 12.87
CA PRO A 131 -3.84 -9.62 13.39
C PRO A 131 -2.93 -9.60 14.62
N THR A 132 -2.06 -8.58 14.70
CA THR A 132 -1.15 -8.35 15.82
C THR A 132 -1.13 -6.87 16.16
N PRO A 133 -0.75 -6.48 17.39
CA PRO A 133 -0.61 -5.07 17.74
C PRO A 133 0.37 -4.35 16.80
N ARG A 134 0.05 -3.11 16.45
CA ARG A 134 0.88 -2.28 15.57
C ARG A 134 1.55 -1.17 16.37
N ASN A 135 2.79 -0.84 16.00
CA ASN A 135 3.51 0.26 16.60
C ASN A 135 3.13 1.58 15.94
N THR A 136 2.84 2.59 16.77
CA THR A 136 2.67 3.96 16.31
C THR A 136 4.02 4.68 16.39
N LEU A 137 4.40 5.32 15.30
CA LEU A 137 5.62 6.12 15.20
C LEU A 137 5.20 7.59 15.19
N LYS A 138 5.40 8.26 16.33
CA LYS A 138 4.92 9.65 16.50
C LYS A 138 5.89 10.67 15.94
N THR A 139 5.32 11.72 15.35
CA THR A 139 6.04 12.95 14.97
C THR A 139 7.23 12.65 14.04
N ARG A 140 6.97 11.90 12.99
CA ARG A 140 7.99 11.55 12.02
C ARG A 140 8.10 12.60 10.93
N ILE A 141 9.33 12.91 10.55
CA ILE A 141 9.62 13.79 9.43
C ILE A 141 9.85 12.91 8.21
N VAL A 142 8.90 12.98 7.28
CA VAL A 142 8.93 12.20 6.04
C VAL A 142 9.35 13.11 4.89
N GLY A 143 10.32 12.67 4.11
CA GLY A 143 10.82 13.44 2.96
C GLY A 143 9.68 13.80 2.00
N GLY A 144 9.58 15.09 1.66
CA GLY A 144 8.52 15.60 0.79
C GLY A 144 7.19 15.89 1.47
N VAL A 145 7.09 15.71 2.78
CA VAL A 145 5.92 16.07 3.59
C VAL A 145 6.27 17.26 4.46
N ASP A 146 5.48 18.34 4.38
CA ASP A 146 5.81 19.62 5.01
C ASP A 146 5.76 19.58 6.54
N GLU A 147 4.78 18.86 7.09
CA GLU A 147 4.57 18.79 8.53
C GLU A 147 4.93 17.42 9.08
N PRO A 148 5.41 17.35 10.35
CA PRO A 148 5.58 16.05 11.00
C PRO A 148 4.28 15.26 11.03
N ILE A 149 4.38 13.96 10.90
CA ILE A 149 3.22 13.09 10.77
C ILE A 149 3.38 11.84 11.63
N ASP A 150 2.28 11.36 12.20
CA ASP A 150 2.26 10.11 12.93
C ASP A 150 2.04 8.95 11.95
N LEU A 151 2.82 7.92 12.11
CA LEU A 151 2.78 6.73 11.25
C LEU A 151 2.44 5.50 12.07
N VAL A 152 2.03 4.45 11.38
CA VAL A 152 1.81 3.12 11.96
C VAL A 152 2.60 2.11 11.13
N THR A 153 3.34 1.24 11.81
CA THR A 153 4.06 0.16 11.17
C THR A 153 3.10 -0.96 10.82
N LEU A 154 3.01 -1.30 9.54
CA LEU A 154 2.20 -2.41 9.06
C LEU A 154 2.98 -3.72 9.01
N VAL A 155 4.25 -3.64 8.64
CA VAL A 155 5.14 -4.80 8.51
C VAL A 155 6.50 -4.38 9.07
N GLU A 156 7.00 -5.12 10.03
CA GLU A 156 8.32 -4.89 10.66
C GLU A 156 9.53 -5.15 9.74
#